data_3f8a7a0531360f9c5e855ce75e3de1a4
#
_entry.id   3f8a7a0531360f9c5e855ce75e3de1a4
#
_cell.length_a   1.000
_cell.length_b   1.000
_cell.length_c   1.000
_cell.angle_alpha   90.00
_cell.angle_beta   90.00
_cell.angle_gamma   90.00
#
_symmetry.space_group_name_H-M   'P 1'
#
loop_
_entity.id
_entity.type
_entity.pdbx_description
1 polymer ?
#
loop_
_entity_poly.entity_id
_entity_poly.type
_entity_poly.pdbx_seq_one_letter_code
_entity_poly.pdbx_strand_id
1 'polypeptide(L)'
;MTAAEAMTQSAAATDGAPAIDVRGLVAEYHLKGRIGRAGRRTRTVQAVAGVDLAVPRGRTLGLVGETGCGKSTLGRVLVNLVRPAGGEVTVGGIDVAAARGAELRRLRRTVQLVFQDPYSSLNPKLSVRALLTEPLTVHGLHPGRRGERVAELLELVGLDPAHAGRFPHQFSGGQRQRVGIARALAVEPRILVLDEPVSALDVSVQAGVINLLEDLQAELGLSYLFIAHDLSVVRQISHEVAVMYLGRIVERGPAEALYDRPAHPYTKALLSAVPVPDPRIQRTRKRIVLDGDVPSPLAPPSGCRFRTRCWKATDICATTAPPETAAPGAPDPGHRVACHHPEPSTLIGA
;
A
#
# COMPACT_ATOMS: atom_id res chain seq x y z
N MET A 1 0.69 6.13 -33.04
CA MET A 1 0.39 6.48 -31.63
C MET A 1 0.95 5.37 -30.76
N THR A 2 1.96 5.68 -29.95
CA THR A 2 2.54 4.73 -29.02
C THR A 2 1.60 4.51 -27.82
N ALA A 3 1.77 3.41 -27.10
CA ALA A 3 0.96 3.11 -25.90
C ALA A 3 1.00 4.25 -24.87
N ALA A 4 2.13 4.95 -24.75
CA ALA A 4 2.32 6.12 -23.91
C ALA A 4 1.44 7.31 -24.35
N GLU A 5 1.31 7.59 -25.65
CA GLU A 5 0.47 8.69 -26.16
C GLU A 5 -1.02 8.47 -25.90
N ALA A 6 -1.51 7.23 -26.00
CA ALA A 6 -2.91 6.90 -25.74
C ALA A 6 -3.27 7.03 -24.24
N MET A 7 -2.33 6.73 -23.33
CA MET A 7 -2.52 6.87 -21.89
C MET A 7 -2.44 8.35 -21.45
N THR A 8 -1.59 9.15 -22.09
CA THR A 8 -1.40 10.57 -21.76
C THR A 8 -2.62 11.42 -22.16
N GLN A 9 -3.28 11.12 -23.29
CA GLN A 9 -4.48 11.87 -23.72
C GLN A 9 -5.71 11.67 -22.82
N SER A 10 -5.77 10.58 -22.04
CA SER A 10 -6.83 10.37 -21.05
C SER A 10 -6.62 11.11 -19.71
N ALA A 11 -5.49 11.80 -19.54
CA ALA A 11 -5.13 12.48 -18.29
C ALA A 11 -5.71 13.90 -18.14
N ALA A 12 -6.26 14.49 -19.19
CA ALA A 12 -6.77 15.86 -19.19
C ALA A 12 -8.26 15.91 -18.82
N ALA A 13 -8.62 15.78 -17.56
CA ALA A 13 -9.82 16.37 -16.93
C ALA A 13 -9.93 15.97 -15.45
N THR A 14 -9.60 16.86 -14.60
CA THR A 14 -9.93 17.19 -13.19
C THR A 14 -8.67 17.65 -12.47
N ASP A 15 -8.25 18.89 -12.73
CA ASP A 15 -7.22 19.60 -11.99
C ASP A 15 -7.63 19.69 -10.52
N GLY A 16 -6.79 19.17 -9.62
CA GLY A 16 -6.88 19.37 -8.17
C GLY A 16 -7.34 18.19 -7.30
N ALA A 17 -8.13 17.23 -7.80
CA ALA A 17 -8.60 16.12 -6.96
C ALA A 17 -7.55 14.98 -6.87
N PRO A 18 -7.32 14.38 -5.67
CA PRO A 18 -6.40 13.28 -5.50
C PRO A 18 -6.82 12.03 -6.30
N ALA A 19 -5.86 11.16 -6.61
CA ALA A 19 -6.13 9.87 -7.25
C ALA A 19 -6.91 8.93 -6.32
N ILE A 20 -6.59 8.96 -5.03
CA ILE A 20 -7.29 8.26 -3.95
C ILE A 20 -7.61 9.27 -2.87
N ASP A 21 -8.86 9.31 -2.41
CA ASP A 21 -9.32 10.08 -1.25
C ASP A 21 -10.12 9.16 -0.32
N VAL A 22 -9.67 9.06 0.91
CA VAL A 22 -10.26 8.19 1.94
C VAL A 22 -10.53 9.03 3.19
N ARG A 23 -11.77 9.01 3.68
CA ARG A 23 -12.20 9.76 4.86
C ARG A 23 -12.95 8.87 5.83
N GLY A 24 -12.43 8.76 7.04
CA GLY A 24 -13.03 8.00 8.11
C GLY A 24 -13.25 6.52 7.80
N LEU A 25 -12.44 5.90 6.94
CA LEU A 25 -12.64 4.53 6.48
C LEU A 25 -12.66 3.54 7.64
N VAL A 26 -13.74 2.77 7.70
CA VAL A 26 -13.88 1.61 8.57
C VAL A 26 -14.06 0.36 7.70
N ALA A 27 -13.24 -0.68 7.99
CA ALA A 27 -13.38 -1.98 7.37
C ALA A 27 -13.35 -3.08 8.43
N GLU A 28 -14.33 -3.98 8.37
CA GLU A 28 -14.60 -4.98 9.40
C GLU A 28 -14.72 -6.38 8.81
N TYR A 29 -14.24 -7.36 9.57
CA TYR A 29 -14.45 -8.79 9.30
C TYR A 29 -15.30 -9.42 10.39
N HIS A 30 -16.35 -10.11 9.99
CA HIS A 30 -17.22 -10.85 10.90
C HIS A 30 -16.76 -12.31 10.99
N LEU A 31 -16.17 -12.65 12.14
CA LEU A 31 -15.74 -14.03 12.42
C LEU A 31 -16.93 -14.82 12.97
N LYS A 32 -17.31 -15.87 12.26
CA LYS A 32 -18.33 -16.82 12.74
C LYS A 32 -17.71 -17.69 13.84
N GLY A 33 -18.07 -17.45 15.10
CA GLY A 33 -17.67 -18.31 16.23
C GLY A 33 -18.30 -19.71 16.13
N ARG A 34 -17.62 -20.74 16.69
CA ARG A 34 -18.22 -22.08 16.87
C ARG A 34 -19.49 -21.97 17.69
N ILE A 35 -20.51 -22.73 17.29
CA ILE A 35 -21.78 -22.87 18.03
C ILE A 35 -21.50 -23.60 19.33
N GLY A 36 -21.45 -22.86 20.45
CA GLY A 36 -21.49 -23.43 21.79
C GLY A 36 -22.92 -23.35 22.35
N ARG A 37 -23.19 -24.02 23.50
CA ARG A 37 -24.51 -24.05 24.17
C ARG A 37 -25.13 -22.67 24.48
N ALA A 38 -24.38 -21.57 24.33
CA ALA A 38 -24.79 -20.19 24.63
C ALA A 38 -25.11 -19.33 23.39
N GLY A 39 -25.33 -19.90 22.20
CA GLY A 39 -25.71 -19.17 20.99
C GLY A 39 -24.52 -18.68 20.14
N ARG A 40 -24.85 -18.17 18.95
CA ARG A 40 -23.92 -17.71 17.92
C ARG A 40 -23.32 -16.36 18.31
N ARG A 41 -22.10 -16.29 18.83
CA ARG A 41 -21.39 -15.03 19.03
C ARG A 41 -20.58 -14.68 17.77
N THR A 42 -21.05 -13.67 17.05
CA THR A 42 -20.25 -13.06 15.98
C THR A 42 -19.22 -12.14 16.62
N ARG A 43 -17.93 -12.37 16.35
CA ARG A 43 -16.87 -11.44 16.75
C ARG A 43 -16.52 -10.59 15.56
N THR A 44 -16.47 -9.28 15.73
CA THR A 44 -16.09 -8.34 14.68
C THR A 44 -14.65 -7.92 14.90
N VAL A 45 -13.83 -8.01 13.85
CA VAL A 45 -12.47 -7.46 13.79
C VAL A 45 -12.52 -6.19 12.99
N GLN A 46 -12.23 -5.07 13.61
CA GLN A 46 -12.09 -3.79 12.93
C GLN A 46 -10.65 -3.66 12.39
N ALA A 47 -10.45 -4.14 11.15
CA ALA A 47 -9.13 -4.16 10.53
C ALA A 47 -8.66 -2.75 10.11
N VAL A 48 -9.61 -1.86 9.75
CA VAL A 48 -9.39 -0.43 9.50
C VAL A 48 -10.39 0.36 10.33
N ALA A 49 -9.94 1.38 11.04
CA ALA A 49 -10.70 1.98 12.14
C ALA A 49 -10.70 3.52 12.09
N GLY A 50 -11.36 4.08 11.10
CA GLY A 50 -11.43 5.53 10.91
C GLY A 50 -10.12 6.08 10.34
N VAL A 51 -9.74 5.61 9.15
CA VAL A 51 -8.52 6.05 8.46
C VAL A 51 -8.85 7.15 7.46
N ASP A 52 -8.05 8.22 7.53
CA ASP A 52 -8.01 9.30 6.54
C ASP A 52 -6.69 9.25 5.80
N LEU A 53 -6.73 9.22 4.47
CA LEU A 53 -5.54 9.32 3.61
C LEU A 53 -5.90 9.83 2.22
N ALA A 54 -4.95 10.50 1.57
CA ALA A 54 -5.07 10.90 0.19
C ALA A 54 -3.78 10.51 -0.58
N VAL A 55 -3.95 10.14 -1.84
CA VAL A 55 -2.82 9.94 -2.77
C VAL A 55 -2.95 10.94 -3.89
N PRO A 56 -2.07 11.93 -4.01
CA PRO A 56 -2.07 12.86 -5.13
C PRO A 56 -1.83 12.13 -6.47
N ARG A 57 -2.28 12.70 -7.57
CA ARG A 57 -2.06 12.14 -8.91
C ARG A 57 -0.56 12.12 -9.25
N GLY A 58 -0.11 11.03 -9.86
CA GLY A 58 1.29 10.84 -10.24
C GLY A 58 2.25 10.71 -9.05
N ARG A 59 1.73 10.51 -7.84
CA ARG A 59 2.53 10.41 -6.61
C ARG A 59 2.40 9.03 -5.97
N THR A 60 3.37 8.71 -5.11
CA THR A 60 3.38 7.49 -4.29
C THR A 60 3.16 7.82 -2.83
N LEU A 61 2.14 7.20 -2.22
CA LEU A 61 1.99 7.12 -0.77
C LEU A 61 2.49 5.76 -0.29
N GLY A 62 3.51 5.74 0.54
CA GLY A 62 3.97 4.57 1.26
C GLY A 62 3.09 4.29 2.49
N LEU A 63 2.59 3.08 2.63
CA LEU A 63 1.83 2.64 3.82
C LEU A 63 2.61 1.56 4.55
N VAL A 64 3.10 1.89 5.75
CA VAL A 64 3.96 1.01 6.54
C VAL A 64 3.34 0.65 7.88
N GLY A 65 3.81 -0.43 8.49
CA GLY A 65 3.37 -0.92 9.80
C GLY A 65 3.56 -2.42 9.95
N GLU A 66 3.41 -2.93 11.17
CA GLU A 66 3.55 -4.37 11.47
C GLU A 66 2.53 -5.22 10.70
N THR A 67 2.87 -6.51 10.52
CA THR A 67 1.96 -7.48 9.87
C THR A 67 0.65 -7.57 10.66
N GLY A 68 -0.47 -7.59 9.93
CA GLY A 68 -1.81 -7.66 10.54
C GLY A 68 -2.37 -6.31 11.01
N CYS A 69 -1.68 -5.17 10.83
CA CYS A 69 -2.21 -3.86 11.26
C CYS A 69 -3.31 -3.29 10.36
N GLY A 70 -3.65 -3.93 9.22
CA GLY A 70 -4.77 -3.52 8.36
C GLY A 70 -4.41 -3.00 6.97
N LYS A 71 -3.12 -2.90 6.60
CA LYS A 71 -2.64 -2.35 5.31
C LYS A 71 -3.27 -3.02 4.08
N SER A 72 -3.15 -4.34 3.99
CA SER A 72 -3.72 -5.11 2.86
C SER A 72 -5.25 -5.04 2.83
N THR A 73 -5.91 -4.91 3.98
CA THR A 73 -7.37 -4.70 4.04
C THR A 73 -7.74 -3.37 3.42
N LEU A 74 -7.01 -2.30 3.75
CA LEU A 74 -7.19 -0.98 3.14
C LEU A 74 -7.00 -1.07 1.62
N GLY A 75 -5.92 -1.68 1.15
CA GLY A 75 -5.68 -1.90 -0.28
C GLY A 75 -6.83 -2.65 -0.97
N ARG A 76 -7.37 -3.70 -0.34
CA ARG A 76 -8.52 -4.47 -0.86
C ARG A 76 -9.82 -3.66 -0.90
N VAL A 77 -10.01 -2.70 0.02
CA VAL A 77 -11.16 -1.78 -0.04
C VAL A 77 -11.06 -0.89 -1.28
N LEU A 78 -9.89 -0.32 -1.57
CA LEU A 78 -9.69 0.58 -2.71
C LEU A 78 -10.01 -0.07 -4.06
N VAL A 79 -9.77 -1.38 -4.20
CA VAL A 79 -10.11 -2.14 -5.42
C VAL A 79 -11.49 -2.83 -5.35
N ASN A 80 -12.32 -2.49 -4.34
CA ASN A 80 -13.65 -3.06 -4.11
C ASN A 80 -13.67 -4.60 -3.96
N LEU A 81 -12.62 -5.18 -3.38
CA LEU A 81 -12.61 -6.59 -2.95
C LEU A 81 -13.18 -6.76 -1.54
N VAL A 82 -13.08 -5.74 -0.71
CA VAL A 82 -13.70 -5.65 0.62
C VAL A 82 -14.58 -4.40 0.62
N ARG A 83 -15.83 -4.54 1.07
CA ARG A 83 -16.72 -3.38 1.21
C ARG A 83 -16.40 -2.61 2.48
N PRO A 84 -16.32 -1.27 2.43
CA PRO A 84 -16.20 -0.46 3.62
C PRO A 84 -17.45 -0.66 4.51
N ALA A 85 -17.24 -0.72 5.83
CA ALA A 85 -18.28 -0.72 6.83
C ALA A 85 -18.72 0.71 7.21
N GLY A 86 -17.89 1.72 6.93
CA GLY A 86 -18.15 3.13 7.14
C GLY A 86 -17.08 4.00 6.50
N GLY A 87 -17.35 5.31 6.47
CA GLY A 87 -16.49 6.31 5.84
C GLY A 87 -16.73 6.45 4.33
N GLU A 88 -15.98 7.36 3.71
CA GLU A 88 -16.06 7.66 2.28
C GLU A 88 -14.76 7.24 1.59
N VAL A 89 -14.85 6.62 0.44
CA VAL A 89 -13.70 6.15 -0.34
C VAL A 89 -13.92 6.49 -1.81
N THR A 90 -13.12 7.40 -2.33
CA THR A 90 -13.14 7.81 -3.73
C THR A 90 -11.81 7.40 -4.40
N VAL A 91 -11.90 6.69 -5.53
CA VAL A 91 -10.75 6.24 -6.32
C VAL A 91 -10.94 6.64 -7.78
N GLY A 92 -10.03 7.48 -8.28
CA GLY A 92 -10.14 8.04 -9.64
C GLY A 92 -11.45 8.80 -9.88
N GLY A 93 -12.01 9.44 -8.84
CA GLY A 93 -13.29 10.14 -8.88
C GLY A 93 -14.52 9.23 -8.81
N ILE A 94 -14.36 7.95 -8.46
CA ILE A 94 -15.46 6.97 -8.35
C ILE A 94 -15.63 6.59 -6.88
N ASP A 95 -16.86 6.70 -6.35
CA ASP A 95 -17.20 6.20 -5.03
C ASP A 95 -17.17 4.66 -5.01
N VAL A 96 -16.23 4.11 -4.23
CA VAL A 96 -16.01 2.65 -4.13
C VAL A 96 -17.20 1.93 -3.52
N ALA A 97 -17.87 2.54 -2.54
CA ALA A 97 -19.00 1.92 -1.84
C ALA A 97 -20.26 1.88 -2.71
N ALA A 98 -20.47 2.91 -3.51
CA ALA A 98 -21.64 3.06 -4.38
C ALA A 98 -21.47 2.35 -5.74
N ALA A 99 -20.25 2.16 -6.24
CA ALA A 99 -19.98 1.64 -7.58
C ALA A 99 -20.68 0.31 -7.88
N ARG A 100 -21.44 0.27 -8.97
CA ARG A 100 -22.17 -0.92 -9.46
C ARG A 100 -22.11 -0.98 -11.00
N GLY A 101 -22.37 -2.12 -11.58
CA GLY A 101 -22.51 -2.29 -13.05
C GLY A 101 -21.38 -1.70 -13.85
N ALA A 102 -21.66 -0.74 -14.70
CA ALA A 102 -20.68 -0.08 -15.56
C ALA A 102 -19.65 0.74 -14.76
N GLU A 103 -20.08 1.39 -13.68
CA GLU A 103 -19.20 2.17 -12.81
C GLU A 103 -18.19 1.29 -12.06
N LEU A 104 -18.61 0.13 -11.55
CA LEU A 104 -17.71 -0.86 -10.97
C LEU A 104 -16.71 -1.40 -12.00
N ARG A 105 -17.14 -1.58 -13.25
CA ARG A 105 -16.25 -1.99 -14.32
C ARG A 105 -15.21 -0.89 -14.63
N ARG A 106 -15.63 0.38 -14.61
CA ARG A 106 -14.75 1.54 -14.76
C ARG A 106 -13.77 1.65 -13.59
N LEU A 107 -14.23 1.47 -12.33
CA LEU A 107 -13.37 1.44 -11.15
C LEU A 107 -12.27 0.37 -11.28
N ARG A 108 -12.66 -0.86 -11.62
CA ARG A 108 -11.72 -1.99 -11.80
C ARG A 108 -10.73 -1.80 -12.94
N ARG A 109 -11.03 -0.95 -13.92
CA ARG A 109 -10.06 -0.53 -14.93
C ARG A 109 -9.15 0.60 -14.40
N THR A 110 -9.69 1.53 -13.61
CA THR A 110 -8.96 2.69 -13.09
C THR A 110 -7.90 2.30 -12.06
N VAL A 111 -8.19 1.32 -11.18
CA VAL A 111 -7.29 0.87 -10.13
C VAL A 111 -7.05 -0.63 -10.21
N GLN A 112 -5.78 -1.03 -10.11
CA GLN A 112 -5.36 -2.43 -10.09
C GLN A 112 -4.56 -2.76 -8.84
N LEU A 113 -4.66 -4.01 -8.40
CA LEU A 113 -3.93 -4.54 -7.24
C LEU A 113 -2.83 -5.50 -7.73
N VAL A 114 -1.59 -5.21 -7.35
CA VAL A 114 -0.46 -6.14 -7.47
C VAL A 114 -0.31 -6.83 -6.11
N PHE A 115 -0.43 -8.16 -6.11
CA PHE A 115 -0.45 -8.96 -4.89
C PHE A 115 0.96 -9.24 -4.35
N GLN A 116 1.02 -9.49 -3.04
CA GLN A 116 2.22 -9.78 -2.27
C GLN A 116 3.02 -11.00 -2.78
N ASP A 117 2.34 -12.07 -3.13
CA ASP A 117 2.96 -13.32 -3.56
C ASP A 117 2.76 -13.54 -5.06
N PRO A 118 3.83 -13.38 -5.87
CA PRO A 118 3.76 -13.63 -7.30
C PRO A 118 3.50 -15.11 -7.65
N TYR A 119 3.75 -16.05 -6.72
CA TYR A 119 3.49 -17.48 -6.94
C TYR A 119 2.00 -17.80 -6.88
N SER A 120 1.29 -17.25 -5.91
CA SER A 120 -0.14 -17.49 -5.73
C SER A 120 -1.01 -16.58 -6.62
N SER A 121 -0.47 -15.47 -7.11
CA SER A 121 -1.21 -14.49 -7.92
C SER A 121 -1.35 -14.85 -9.39
N LEU A 122 -0.46 -15.71 -9.92
CA LEU A 122 -0.47 -16.17 -11.31
C LEU A 122 -0.94 -17.63 -11.37
N ASN A 123 -1.95 -17.90 -12.21
CA ASN A 123 -2.38 -19.29 -12.43
C ASN A 123 -1.25 -20.09 -13.11
N PRO A 124 -0.66 -21.12 -12.44
CA PRO A 124 0.50 -21.84 -12.95
C PRO A 124 0.20 -22.68 -14.20
N LYS A 125 -1.09 -22.90 -14.51
CA LYS A 125 -1.54 -23.66 -15.68
C LYS A 125 -1.70 -22.81 -16.93
N LEU A 126 -1.61 -21.49 -16.83
CA LEU A 126 -1.75 -20.57 -17.96
C LEU A 126 -0.38 -20.07 -18.40
N SER A 127 -0.18 -19.91 -19.71
CA SER A 127 1.00 -19.23 -20.25
C SER A 127 0.93 -17.74 -19.94
N VAL A 128 2.07 -17.05 -19.96
CA VAL A 128 2.13 -15.58 -19.78
C VAL A 128 1.25 -14.87 -20.80
N ARG A 129 1.23 -15.31 -22.06
CA ARG A 129 0.30 -14.82 -23.10
C ARG A 129 -1.16 -14.89 -22.62
N ALA A 130 -1.59 -16.03 -22.10
CA ALA A 130 -2.97 -16.21 -21.64
C ALA A 130 -3.27 -15.30 -20.43
N LEU A 131 -2.34 -15.18 -19.47
CA LEU A 131 -2.46 -14.33 -18.29
C LEU A 131 -2.61 -12.85 -18.64
N LEU A 132 -1.89 -12.37 -19.66
CA LEU A 132 -1.95 -10.97 -20.12
C LEU A 132 -3.14 -10.72 -21.06
N THR A 133 -3.57 -11.73 -21.82
CA THR A 133 -4.72 -11.61 -22.74
C THR A 133 -6.06 -11.62 -21.98
N GLU A 134 -6.16 -12.30 -20.85
CA GLU A 134 -7.39 -12.41 -20.04
C GLU A 134 -7.97 -11.03 -19.67
N PRO A 135 -7.23 -10.11 -19.00
CA PRO A 135 -7.75 -8.78 -18.66
C PRO A 135 -8.11 -7.94 -19.89
N LEU A 136 -7.34 -8.03 -20.97
CA LEU A 136 -7.66 -7.36 -22.25
C LEU A 136 -9.01 -7.85 -22.80
N THR A 137 -9.29 -9.15 -22.67
CA THR A 137 -10.53 -9.75 -23.17
C THR A 137 -11.73 -9.35 -22.30
N VAL A 138 -11.58 -9.43 -20.99
CA VAL A 138 -12.64 -9.08 -20.02
C VAL A 138 -13.07 -7.62 -20.17
N HIS A 139 -12.12 -6.73 -20.44
CA HIS A 139 -12.39 -5.30 -20.62
C HIS A 139 -12.63 -4.87 -22.07
N GLY A 140 -12.59 -5.82 -23.04
CA GLY A 140 -12.82 -5.54 -24.45
C GLY A 140 -11.75 -4.67 -25.10
N LEU A 141 -10.51 -4.70 -24.58
CA LEU A 141 -9.42 -3.87 -25.04
C LEU A 141 -8.67 -4.51 -26.22
N HIS A 142 -8.14 -3.67 -27.10
CA HIS A 142 -7.29 -4.04 -28.23
C HIS A 142 -7.83 -5.22 -29.07
N PRO A 143 -9.12 -5.22 -29.49
CA PRO A 143 -9.67 -6.30 -30.32
C PRO A 143 -8.84 -6.42 -31.62
N GLY A 144 -8.43 -7.64 -31.96
CA GLY A 144 -7.57 -7.90 -33.12
C GLY A 144 -6.07 -7.69 -32.94
N ARG A 145 -5.63 -6.93 -31.92
CA ARG A 145 -4.22 -6.62 -31.67
C ARG A 145 -3.70 -7.12 -30.31
N ARG A 146 -4.43 -8.01 -29.64
CA ARG A 146 -4.05 -8.48 -28.28
C ARG A 146 -2.69 -9.16 -28.25
N GLY A 147 -2.28 -9.85 -29.32
CA GLY A 147 -0.97 -10.47 -29.41
C GLY A 147 0.18 -9.47 -29.42
N GLU A 148 0.04 -8.38 -30.18
CA GLU A 148 0.98 -7.27 -30.21
C GLU A 148 1.03 -6.55 -28.85
N ARG A 149 -0.17 -6.31 -28.25
CA ARG A 149 -0.25 -5.67 -26.93
C ARG A 149 0.41 -6.49 -25.83
N VAL A 150 0.35 -7.83 -25.88
CA VAL A 150 1.07 -8.71 -24.98
C VAL A 150 2.59 -8.54 -25.13
N ALA A 151 3.11 -8.40 -26.34
CA ALA A 151 4.53 -8.15 -26.59
C ALA A 151 4.94 -6.79 -26.01
N GLU A 152 4.18 -5.72 -26.28
CA GLU A 152 4.41 -4.37 -25.74
C GLU A 152 4.41 -4.37 -24.20
N LEU A 153 3.49 -5.11 -23.56
CA LEU A 153 3.43 -5.23 -22.09
C LEU A 153 4.64 -5.95 -21.49
N LEU A 154 5.18 -6.95 -22.19
CA LEU A 154 6.39 -7.64 -21.75
C LEU A 154 7.61 -6.72 -21.88
N GLU A 155 7.76 -6.01 -22.99
CA GLU A 155 8.82 -5.03 -23.19
C GLU A 155 8.77 -3.92 -22.12
N LEU A 156 7.58 -3.39 -21.83
CA LEU A 156 7.35 -2.34 -20.84
C LEU A 156 7.85 -2.74 -19.43
N VAL A 157 7.79 -4.02 -19.08
CA VAL A 157 8.32 -4.52 -17.80
C VAL A 157 9.73 -5.12 -17.92
N GLY A 158 10.42 -4.91 -19.04
CA GLY A 158 11.78 -5.38 -19.28
C GLY A 158 11.89 -6.91 -19.43
N LEU A 159 10.86 -7.55 -20.02
CA LEU A 159 10.87 -8.97 -20.36
C LEU A 159 10.86 -9.16 -21.89
N ASP A 160 11.54 -10.21 -22.37
CA ASP A 160 11.54 -10.55 -23.78
C ASP A 160 10.14 -11.02 -24.25
N PRO A 161 9.56 -10.45 -25.32
CA PRO A 161 8.30 -10.90 -25.92
C PRO A 161 8.26 -12.39 -26.29
N ALA A 162 9.42 -12.99 -26.63
CA ALA A 162 9.52 -14.42 -26.91
C ALA A 162 9.12 -15.28 -25.70
N HIS A 163 9.15 -14.73 -24.49
CA HIS A 163 8.73 -15.41 -23.28
C HIS A 163 7.20 -15.53 -23.13
N ALA A 164 6.39 -14.93 -24.00
CA ALA A 164 4.92 -14.97 -23.93
C ALA A 164 4.34 -16.40 -23.90
N GLY A 165 5.02 -17.37 -24.51
CA GLY A 165 4.60 -18.79 -24.49
C GLY A 165 4.97 -19.55 -23.23
N ARG A 166 5.84 -19.01 -22.37
CA ARG A 166 6.30 -19.67 -21.14
C ARG A 166 5.22 -19.65 -20.05
N PHE A 167 5.39 -20.57 -19.09
CA PHE A 167 4.54 -20.67 -17.90
C PHE A 167 5.21 -20.02 -16.68
N PRO A 168 4.45 -19.56 -15.65
CA PRO A 168 5.00 -18.89 -14.48
C PRO A 168 6.15 -19.64 -13.79
N HIS A 169 6.10 -20.96 -13.71
CA HIS A 169 7.16 -21.78 -13.08
C HIS A 169 8.52 -21.74 -13.81
N GLN A 170 8.57 -21.26 -15.06
CA GLN A 170 9.79 -21.13 -15.87
C GLN A 170 10.49 -19.77 -15.68
N PHE A 171 9.98 -18.91 -14.79
CA PHE A 171 10.50 -17.58 -14.49
C PHE A 171 11.10 -17.52 -13.09
N SER A 172 12.09 -16.65 -12.88
CA SER A 172 12.56 -16.28 -11.56
C SER A 172 11.49 -15.53 -10.76
N GLY A 173 11.67 -15.37 -9.44
CA GLY A 173 10.75 -14.60 -8.60
C GLY A 173 10.52 -13.18 -9.11
N GLY A 174 11.59 -12.46 -9.42
CA GLY A 174 11.51 -11.10 -9.97
C GLY A 174 10.86 -11.03 -11.35
N GLN A 175 11.11 -11.99 -12.22
CA GLN A 175 10.43 -12.07 -13.52
C GLN A 175 8.94 -12.34 -13.36
N ARG A 176 8.52 -13.21 -12.42
CA ARG A 176 7.08 -13.41 -12.10
C ARG A 176 6.43 -12.13 -11.59
N GLN A 177 7.14 -11.39 -10.73
CA GLN A 177 6.64 -10.09 -10.25
C GLN A 177 6.43 -9.12 -11.41
N ARG A 178 7.38 -9.04 -12.34
CA ARG A 178 7.24 -8.23 -13.57
C ARG A 178 6.05 -8.67 -14.42
N VAL A 179 5.78 -9.96 -14.56
CA VAL A 179 4.57 -10.49 -15.23
C VAL A 179 3.30 -10.05 -14.47
N GLY A 180 3.31 -10.08 -13.13
CA GLY A 180 2.20 -9.59 -12.30
C GLY A 180 1.92 -8.10 -12.50
N ILE A 181 2.99 -7.28 -12.60
CA ILE A 181 2.89 -5.85 -12.92
C ILE A 181 2.35 -5.66 -14.35
N ALA A 182 2.87 -6.39 -15.35
CA ALA A 182 2.39 -6.34 -16.73
C ALA A 182 0.90 -6.68 -16.84
N ARG A 183 0.42 -7.69 -16.06
CA ARG A 183 -0.99 -8.04 -15.99
C ARG A 183 -1.86 -6.91 -15.44
N ALA A 184 -1.39 -6.23 -14.39
CA ALA A 184 -2.07 -5.07 -13.85
C ALA A 184 -2.12 -3.91 -14.86
N LEU A 185 -1.04 -3.68 -15.61
CA LEU A 185 -0.96 -2.64 -16.64
C LEU A 185 -1.79 -2.95 -17.89
N ALA A 186 -2.18 -4.19 -18.13
CA ALA A 186 -2.92 -4.61 -19.32
C ALA A 186 -4.25 -3.84 -19.51
N VAL A 187 -4.89 -3.42 -18.42
CA VAL A 187 -6.15 -2.65 -18.48
C VAL A 187 -5.94 -1.14 -18.50
N GLU A 188 -4.70 -0.69 -18.65
CA GLU A 188 -4.32 0.74 -18.69
C GLU A 188 -4.83 1.51 -17.46
N PRO A 189 -4.46 1.08 -16.24
CA PRO A 189 -4.91 1.72 -15.01
C PRO A 189 -4.26 3.09 -14.83
N ARG A 190 -4.84 3.90 -13.96
CA ARG A 190 -4.23 5.16 -13.49
C ARG A 190 -3.63 5.02 -12.10
N ILE A 191 -4.03 3.99 -11.38
CA ILE A 191 -3.68 3.78 -9.97
C ILE A 191 -3.27 2.31 -9.78
N LEU A 192 -2.13 2.10 -9.11
CA LEU A 192 -1.74 0.78 -8.65
C LEU A 192 -1.71 0.75 -7.12
N VAL A 193 -2.36 -0.24 -6.56
CA VAL A 193 -2.18 -0.66 -5.17
C VAL A 193 -1.15 -1.79 -5.18
N LEU A 194 0.00 -1.56 -4.59
CA LEU A 194 1.13 -2.47 -4.57
C LEU A 194 1.22 -3.07 -3.16
N ASP A 195 0.67 -4.27 -2.97
CA ASP A 195 0.62 -4.93 -1.65
C ASP A 195 1.87 -5.81 -1.47
N GLU A 196 2.88 -5.27 -0.77
CA GLU A 196 4.18 -5.89 -0.52
C GLU A 196 4.87 -6.45 -1.78
N PRO A 197 5.02 -5.66 -2.86
CA PRO A 197 5.37 -6.16 -4.19
C PRO A 197 6.79 -6.73 -4.29
N VAL A 198 7.64 -6.55 -3.28
CA VAL A 198 9.04 -6.98 -3.29
C VAL A 198 9.44 -7.83 -2.07
N SER A 199 8.51 -8.12 -1.15
CA SER A 199 8.81 -8.77 0.14
C SER A 199 9.39 -10.20 0.02
N ALA A 200 9.06 -10.91 -1.06
CA ALA A 200 9.52 -12.28 -1.32
C ALA A 200 10.74 -12.36 -2.27
N LEU A 201 11.41 -11.23 -2.53
CA LEU A 201 12.51 -11.13 -3.48
C LEU A 201 13.84 -10.83 -2.79
N ASP A 202 14.94 -11.27 -3.39
CA ASP A 202 16.29 -10.91 -2.96
C ASP A 202 16.55 -9.42 -3.15
N VAL A 203 17.42 -8.83 -2.33
CA VAL A 203 17.70 -7.37 -2.28
C VAL A 203 18.04 -6.78 -3.65
N SER A 204 18.88 -7.49 -4.45
CA SER A 204 19.26 -7.02 -5.79
C SER A 204 18.08 -7.04 -6.78
N VAL A 205 17.19 -8.02 -6.65
CA VAL A 205 16.00 -8.15 -7.48
C VAL A 205 14.94 -7.13 -7.04
N GLN A 206 14.84 -6.84 -5.73
CA GLN A 206 13.97 -5.78 -5.20
C GLN A 206 14.29 -4.43 -5.84
N ALA A 207 15.57 -4.02 -5.85
CA ALA A 207 16.00 -2.77 -6.47
C ALA A 207 15.57 -2.67 -7.94
N GLY A 208 15.72 -3.76 -8.70
CA GLY A 208 15.30 -3.80 -10.09
C GLY A 208 13.78 -3.70 -10.32
N VAL A 209 12.96 -4.12 -9.35
CA VAL A 209 11.49 -3.95 -9.41
C VAL A 209 11.10 -2.54 -8.99
N ILE A 210 11.78 -1.95 -7.99
CA ILE A 210 11.52 -0.57 -7.56
C ILE A 210 11.85 0.42 -8.68
N ASN A 211 13.03 0.30 -9.30
CA ASN A 211 13.40 1.15 -10.43
C ASN A 211 12.38 1.02 -11.59
N LEU A 212 11.95 -0.20 -11.91
CA LEU A 212 10.88 -0.39 -12.90
C LEU A 212 9.59 0.34 -12.53
N LEU A 213 9.17 0.32 -11.25
CA LEU A 213 7.96 1.03 -10.82
C LEU A 213 8.14 2.56 -10.89
N GLU A 214 9.33 3.10 -10.60
CA GLU A 214 9.66 4.52 -10.76
C GLU A 214 9.61 4.93 -12.24
N ASP A 215 10.23 4.14 -13.13
CA ASP A 215 10.19 4.38 -14.58
C ASP A 215 8.75 4.38 -15.12
N LEU A 216 7.96 3.36 -14.74
CA LEU A 216 6.55 3.26 -15.11
C LEU A 216 5.71 4.43 -14.58
N GLN A 217 6.01 4.92 -13.39
CA GLN A 217 5.34 6.09 -12.82
C GLN A 217 5.64 7.34 -13.64
N ALA A 218 6.91 7.55 -13.98
CA ALA A 218 7.35 8.71 -14.77
C ALA A 218 6.79 8.67 -16.20
N GLU A 219 6.79 7.50 -16.85
CA GLU A 219 6.35 7.36 -18.23
C GLU A 219 4.82 7.41 -18.37
N LEU A 220 4.08 6.75 -17.47
CA LEU A 220 2.63 6.55 -17.56
C LEU A 220 1.81 7.46 -16.64
N GLY A 221 2.45 8.28 -15.80
CA GLY A 221 1.78 9.17 -14.86
C GLY A 221 0.99 8.43 -13.77
N LEU A 222 1.42 7.24 -13.38
CA LEU A 222 0.72 6.38 -12.44
C LEU A 222 0.76 6.93 -11.01
N SER A 223 -0.31 6.71 -10.25
CA SER A 223 -0.36 6.99 -8.82
C SER A 223 -0.29 5.67 -8.04
N TYR A 224 0.51 5.64 -6.96
CA TYR A 224 0.73 4.40 -6.20
C TYR A 224 0.28 4.53 -4.74
N LEU A 225 -0.42 3.51 -4.25
CA LEU A 225 -0.40 3.15 -2.84
C LEU A 225 0.58 1.99 -2.69
N PHE A 226 1.75 2.26 -2.11
CA PHE A 226 2.82 1.28 -1.92
C PHE A 226 2.79 0.75 -0.48
N ILE A 227 2.35 -0.48 -0.30
CA ILE A 227 2.26 -1.15 1.01
C ILE A 227 3.53 -1.98 1.20
N ALA A 228 4.25 -1.76 2.31
CA ALA A 228 5.38 -2.57 2.69
C ALA A 228 5.57 -2.60 4.21
N HIS A 229 6.39 -3.54 4.67
CA HIS A 229 6.88 -3.59 6.04
C HIS A 229 8.33 -3.09 6.15
N ASP A 230 9.06 -3.04 5.03
CA ASP A 230 10.42 -2.53 4.96
C ASP A 230 10.43 -1.04 4.67
N LEU A 231 10.83 -0.26 5.67
CA LEU A 231 10.91 1.19 5.60
C LEU A 231 12.00 1.68 4.65
N SER A 232 13.07 0.90 4.41
CA SER A 232 14.15 1.30 3.50
C SER A 232 13.66 1.36 2.05
N VAL A 233 12.87 0.37 1.66
CA VAL A 233 12.24 0.30 0.33
C VAL A 233 11.22 1.44 0.16
N VAL A 234 10.40 1.68 1.20
CA VAL A 234 9.39 2.75 1.16
C VAL A 234 10.03 4.12 1.03
N ARG A 235 11.16 4.37 1.69
CA ARG A 235 11.90 5.63 1.58
C ARG A 235 12.30 5.93 0.13
N GLN A 236 12.71 4.93 -0.62
CA GLN A 236 13.16 5.10 -2.00
C GLN A 236 12.03 5.56 -2.93
N ILE A 237 10.88 4.87 -2.92
CA ILE A 237 9.82 5.07 -3.92
C ILE A 237 8.74 6.08 -3.49
N SER A 238 8.64 6.40 -2.18
CA SER A 238 7.50 7.16 -1.67
C SER A 238 7.78 8.66 -1.57
N HIS A 239 6.80 9.45 -1.97
CA HIS A 239 6.80 10.91 -1.77
C HIS A 239 6.28 11.27 -0.38
N GLU A 240 5.26 10.56 0.08
CA GLU A 240 4.67 10.65 1.40
C GLU A 240 4.60 9.26 2.03
N VAL A 241 4.63 9.20 3.36
CA VAL A 241 4.53 7.96 4.11
C VAL A 241 3.47 8.09 5.19
N ALA A 242 2.65 7.05 5.34
CA ALA A 242 1.70 6.88 6.41
C ALA A 242 2.05 5.63 7.23
N VAL A 243 2.14 5.78 8.54
CA VAL A 243 2.45 4.69 9.48
C VAL A 243 1.16 4.20 10.11
N MET A 244 0.88 2.92 9.96
CA MET A 244 -0.37 2.30 10.43
C MET A 244 -0.10 1.35 11.59
N TYR A 245 -0.86 1.49 12.67
CA TYR A 245 -0.85 0.60 13.83
C TYR A 245 -2.27 0.20 14.25
N LEU A 246 -2.53 -1.11 14.32
CA LEU A 246 -3.84 -1.67 14.70
C LEU A 246 -5.04 -0.96 14.04
N GLY A 247 -5.00 -0.77 12.73
CA GLY A 247 -6.10 -0.19 11.96
C GLY A 247 -6.20 1.33 11.96
N ARG A 248 -5.25 2.06 12.54
CA ARG A 248 -5.22 3.53 12.57
C ARG A 248 -3.91 4.08 12.00
N ILE A 249 -3.97 5.22 11.34
CA ILE A 249 -2.77 6.00 11.01
C ILE A 249 -2.31 6.70 12.29
N VAL A 250 -1.05 6.49 12.66
CA VAL A 250 -0.44 7.08 13.86
C VAL A 250 0.48 8.24 13.53
N GLU A 251 1.03 8.25 12.32
CA GLU A 251 1.87 9.33 11.81
C GLU A 251 1.84 9.33 10.28
N ARG A 252 1.86 10.50 9.65
CA ARG A 252 1.97 10.67 8.20
C ARG A 252 2.69 11.96 7.84
N GLY A 253 3.34 11.98 6.70
CA GLY A 253 4.00 13.18 6.18
C GLY A 253 4.88 12.91 4.98
N PRO A 254 5.58 13.96 4.49
CA PRO A 254 6.62 13.80 3.49
C PRO A 254 7.64 12.75 3.93
N ALA A 255 8.06 11.89 3.01
CA ALA A 255 8.94 10.77 3.34
C ALA A 255 10.19 11.23 4.10
N GLU A 256 10.95 12.18 3.57
CA GLU A 256 12.16 12.69 4.23
C GLU A 256 11.89 13.22 5.64
N ALA A 257 10.83 14.03 5.81
CA ALA A 257 10.49 14.60 7.11
C ALA A 257 10.17 13.52 8.14
N LEU A 258 9.44 12.47 7.76
CA LEU A 258 9.09 11.37 8.64
C LEU A 258 10.30 10.51 9.01
N TYR A 259 11.23 10.28 8.07
CA TYR A 259 12.45 9.52 8.34
C TYR A 259 13.45 10.31 9.20
N ASP A 260 13.56 11.61 8.97
CA ASP A 260 14.52 12.45 9.68
C ASP A 260 13.99 12.91 11.05
N ARG A 261 12.68 13.09 11.19
CA ARG A 261 12.04 13.65 12.39
C ARG A 261 10.77 12.89 12.78
N PRO A 262 10.85 11.57 13.05
CA PRO A 262 9.69 10.81 13.48
C PRO A 262 9.18 11.34 14.82
N ALA A 263 7.88 11.64 14.90
CA ALA A 263 7.26 12.23 16.08
C ALA A 263 6.51 11.20 16.94
N HIS A 264 6.03 10.09 16.35
CA HIS A 264 5.34 9.05 17.08
C HIS A 264 6.32 8.00 17.65
N PRO A 265 6.20 7.57 18.92
CA PRO A 265 7.08 6.52 19.49
C PRO A 265 7.14 5.23 18.66
N TYR A 266 6.02 4.78 18.11
CA TYR A 266 5.99 3.60 17.23
C TYR A 266 6.81 3.78 15.95
N THR A 267 6.71 4.94 15.29
CA THR A 267 7.52 5.26 14.11
C THR A 267 9.01 5.25 14.43
N LYS A 268 9.39 5.81 15.60
CA LYS A 268 10.77 5.77 16.09
C LYS A 268 11.27 4.35 16.28
N ALA A 269 10.45 3.50 16.89
CA ALA A 269 10.81 2.09 17.11
C ALA A 269 10.99 1.36 15.77
N LEU A 270 10.08 1.55 14.81
CA LEU A 270 10.20 0.96 13.47
C LEU A 270 11.47 1.43 12.76
N LEU A 271 11.73 2.74 12.73
CA LEU A 271 12.92 3.30 12.09
C LEU A 271 14.21 2.86 12.80
N SER A 272 14.21 2.68 14.12
CA SER A 272 15.37 2.20 14.87
C SER A 272 15.78 0.77 14.49
N ALA A 273 14.87 -0.01 13.94
CA ALA A 273 15.11 -1.39 13.51
C ALA A 273 15.67 -1.48 12.08
N VAL A 274 15.59 -0.39 11.27
CA VAL A 274 16.12 -0.37 9.90
C VAL A 274 17.65 -0.37 9.95
N PRO A 275 18.34 -1.34 9.29
CA PRO A 275 19.79 -1.35 9.22
C PRO A 275 20.34 -0.11 8.49
N VAL A 276 21.45 0.44 8.98
CA VAL A 276 22.19 1.52 8.31
C VAL A 276 23.39 0.89 7.60
N PRO A 277 23.66 1.25 6.32
CA PRO A 277 24.78 0.68 5.57
C PRO A 277 26.15 0.98 6.17
N ASP A 278 26.29 2.07 6.94
CA ASP A 278 27.56 2.43 7.60
C ASP A 278 27.75 1.60 8.91
N PRO A 279 28.75 0.71 8.97
CA PRO A 279 29.01 -0.10 10.15
C PRO A 279 29.37 0.71 11.40
N ARG A 280 29.92 1.92 11.24
CA ARG A 280 30.29 2.79 12.37
C ARG A 280 29.03 3.36 13.04
N ILE A 281 28.12 3.88 12.23
CA ILE A 281 26.81 4.39 12.68
C ILE A 281 25.98 3.22 13.26
N GLN A 282 25.95 2.07 12.57
CA GLN A 282 25.20 0.90 13.01
C GLN A 282 25.61 0.41 14.41
N ARG A 283 26.92 0.49 14.79
CA ARG A 283 27.42 0.07 16.11
C ARG A 283 27.02 1.02 17.24
N THR A 284 26.85 2.31 16.95
CA THR A 284 26.46 3.32 17.95
C THR A 284 24.96 3.44 18.12
N ARG A 285 24.19 2.93 17.15
CA ARG A 285 22.74 3.05 17.10
C ARG A 285 22.05 2.14 18.11
N LYS A 286 21.21 2.71 18.97
CA LYS A 286 20.40 1.95 19.92
C LYS A 286 19.08 1.56 19.28
N ARG A 287 18.86 0.26 19.11
CA ARG A 287 17.56 -0.26 18.67
C ARG A 287 16.55 -0.13 19.81
N ILE A 288 15.39 0.44 19.52
CA ILE A 288 14.27 0.49 20.46
C ILE A 288 13.51 -0.83 20.33
N VAL A 289 13.59 -1.65 21.37
CA VAL A 289 12.84 -2.91 21.46
C VAL A 289 11.50 -2.60 22.10
N LEU A 290 10.42 -2.96 21.39
CA LEU A 290 9.07 -2.80 21.92
C LEU A 290 8.73 -3.96 22.85
N ASP A 291 8.36 -3.65 24.09
CA ASP A 291 7.94 -4.64 25.06
C ASP A 291 6.51 -5.14 24.77
N GLY A 292 6.29 -6.43 25.01
CA GLY A 292 5.00 -7.09 24.87
C GLY A 292 4.60 -7.42 23.42
N ASP A 293 3.58 -8.27 23.34
CA ASP A 293 3.00 -8.70 22.05
C ASP A 293 2.10 -7.63 21.43
N VAL A 294 1.90 -7.74 20.12
CA VAL A 294 0.92 -6.93 19.41
C VAL A 294 -0.48 -7.25 19.94
N PRO A 295 -1.23 -6.28 20.47
CA PRO A 295 -2.57 -6.52 20.99
C PRO A 295 -3.50 -7.10 19.92
N SER A 296 -4.42 -7.96 20.35
CA SER A 296 -5.38 -8.57 19.42
C SER A 296 -6.29 -7.51 18.78
N PRO A 297 -6.46 -7.53 17.46
CA PRO A 297 -7.42 -6.67 16.79
C PRO A 297 -8.88 -6.97 17.13
N LEU A 298 -9.15 -8.12 17.80
CA LEU A 298 -10.46 -8.46 18.35
C LEU A 298 -10.81 -7.69 19.63
N ALA A 299 -9.80 -7.21 20.34
CA ALA A 299 -9.92 -6.45 21.58
C ALA A 299 -8.83 -5.36 21.62
N PRO A 300 -8.91 -4.36 20.75
CA PRO A 300 -7.91 -3.30 20.71
C PRO A 300 -7.92 -2.52 22.01
N PRO A 301 -6.75 -2.03 22.49
CA PRO A 301 -6.66 -1.18 23.65
C PRO A 301 -7.55 0.05 23.55
N SER A 302 -8.17 0.45 24.66
CA SER A 302 -8.91 1.73 24.77
C SER A 302 -7.96 2.92 24.60
N GLY A 303 -8.48 4.07 24.22
CA GLY A 303 -7.69 5.28 24.01
C GLY A 303 -6.65 5.11 22.89
N CYS A 304 -5.39 5.35 23.21
CA CYS A 304 -4.28 5.13 22.28
C CYS A 304 -4.02 3.62 22.08
N ARG A 305 -4.16 3.13 20.86
CA ARG A 305 -3.97 1.69 20.56
C ARG A 305 -2.54 1.21 20.80
N PHE A 306 -1.55 2.11 20.77
CA PHE A 306 -0.15 1.78 21.00
C PHE A 306 0.25 1.81 22.51
N ARG A 307 -0.61 2.28 23.42
CA ARG A 307 -0.29 2.53 24.83
C ARG A 307 0.33 1.34 25.57
N THR A 308 -0.04 0.12 25.25
CA THR A 308 0.43 -1.10 25.91
C THR A 308 1.88 -1.47 25.59
N ARG A 309 2.45 -0.86 24.54
CA ARG A 309 3.83 -1.06 24.10
C ARG A 309 4.63 0.25 24.08
N CYS A 310 4.01 1.35 24.53
CA CYS A 310 4.60 2.68 24.48
C CYS A 310 5.32 3.00 25.78
N TRP A 311 6.62 3.28 25.72
CA TRP A 311 7.43 3.69 26.89
C TRP A 311 7.08 5.09 27.42
N LYS A 312 6.25 5.86 26.68
CA LYS A 312 5.78 7.19 27.08
C LYS A 312 4.31 7.19 27.49
N ALA A 313 3.69 6.01 27.64
CA ALA A 313 2.27 5.95 27.98
C ALA A 313 1.97 6.56 29.34
N THR A 314 0.91 7.36 29.40
CA THR A 314 0.36 7.96 30.61
C THR A 314 -1.13 7.67 30.70
N ASP A 315 -1.82 8.10 31.78
CA ASP A 315 -3.24 7.81 32.03
C ASP A 315 -4.16 8.34 30.91
N ILE A 316 -3.84 9.49 30.31
CA ILE A 316 -4.61 10.01 29.17
C ILE A 316 -4.59 9.06 27.98
N CYS A 317 -3.47 8.33 27.77
CA CYS A 317 -3.35 7.36 26.69
C CYS A 317 -4.29 6.15 26.88
N ALA A 318 -4.70 5.86 28.12
CA ALA A 318 -5.62 4.77 28.42
C ALA A 318 -7.09 5.15 28.21
N THR A 319 -7.43 6.42 28.39
CA THR A 319 -8.81 6.92 28.40
C THR A 319 -9.22 7.57 27.09
N THR A 320 -8.30 8.28 26.42
CA THR A 320 -8.62 9.12 25.26
C THR A 320 -7.78 8.71 24.05
N ALA A 321 -8.41 8.58 22.88
CA ALA A 321 -7.69 8.41 21.61
C ALA A 321 -6.99 9.73 21.25
N PRO A 322 -5.69 9.70 20.90
CA PRO A 322 -4.99 10.93 20.54
C PRO A 322 -5.55 11.53 19.25
N PRO A 323 -5.81 12.86 19.23
CA PRO A 323 -6.17 13.55 18.00
C PRO A 323 -4.97 13.61 17.06
N GLU A 324 -5.22 13.68 15.75
CA GLU A 324 -4.18 13.96 14.78
C GLU A 324 -3.84 15.46 14.79
N THR A 325 -2.59 15.78 15.07
CA THR A 325 -2.06 17.15 15.14
C THR A 325 -0.86 17.32 14.21
N ALA A 326 -0.43 18.57 13.96
CA ALA A 326 0.85 18.80 13.30
C ALA A 326 2.00 18.24 14.17
N ALA A 327 2.99 17.61 13.55
CA ALA A 327 4.17 17.13 14.26
C ALA A 327 4.98 18.32 14.80
N PRO A 328 5.41 18.29 16.07
CA PRO A 328 6.12 19.40 16.69
C PRO A 328 7.40 19.75 15.96
N GLY A 329 7.57 21.04 15.61
CA GLY A 329 8.75 21.54 14.90
C GLY A 329 8.90 21.04 13.47
N ALA A 330 7.87 20.43 12.88
CA ALA A 330 7.88 20.04 11.49
C ALA A 330 7.85 21.28 10.59
N PRO A 331 8.75 21.38 9.61
CA PRO A 331 8.73 22.48 8.65
C PRO A 331 7.57 22.36 7.65
N ASP A 332 7.04 21.17 7.46
CA ASP A 332 5.95 20.87 6.54
C ASP A 332 4.64 20.65 7.33
N PRO A 333 3.57 21.41 7.03
CA PRO A 333 2.27 21.26 7.69
C PRO A 333 1.59 19.92 7.39
N GLY A 334 2.03 19.21 6.35
CA GLY A 334 1.58 17.87 5.99
C GLY A 334 2.11 16.79 6.94
N HIS A 335 3.16 17.06 7.74
CA HIS A 335 3.64 16.11 8.75
C HIS A 335 2.71 16.13 9.97
N ARG A 336 1.96 15.06 10.15
CA ARG A 336 0.92 14.92 11.16
C ARG A 336 1.14 13.68 12.02
N VAL A 337 0.76 13.77 13.29
CA VAL A 337 0.95 12.71 14.27
C VAL A 337 -0.27 12.57 15.20
N ALA A 338 -0.68 11.34 15.47
CA ALA A 338 -1.73 11.00 16.45
C ALA A 338 -1.09 10.49 17.74
N CYS A 339 -0.59 11.40 18.58
CA CYS A 339 0.07 11.08 19.84
C CYS A 339 -0.21 12.16 20.88
N HIS A 340 -0.43 11.78 22.16
CA HIS A 340 -0.54 12.74 23.27
C HIS A 340 0.82 13.33 23.67
N HIS A 341 1.91 12.63 23.35
CA HIS A 341 3.28 12.99 23.72
C HIS A 341 4.22 12.97 22.50
N PRO A 342 3.91 13.69 21.42
CA PRO A 342 4.75 13.69 20.23
C PRO A 342 6.06 14.42 20.55
N GLU A 343 7.14 13.94 19.97
CA GLU A 343 8.46 14.59 20.07
C GLU A 343 9.10 14.71 18.71
N PRO A 344 9.58 15.89 18.32
CA PRO A 344 10.50 15.99 17.23
C PRO A 344 11.80 15.28 17.65
N SER A 345 12.31 14.38 16.85
CA SER A 345 13.65 13.85 17.08
C SER A 345 14.46 14.01 15.82
N THR A 346 15.67 14.54 15.97
CA THR A 346 16.73 14.24 15.03
C THR A 346 17.00 12.76 15.09
N LEU A 347 17.08 12.10 13.94
CA LEU A 347 17.46 10.69 13.91
C LEU A 347 18.79 10.49 14.62
N ILE A 348 18.79 9.52 15.45
CA ILE A 348 19.85 8.75 16.06
C ILE A 348 21.04 8.65 15.09
N GLY A 349 22.02 9.52 15.27
CA GLY A 349 23.27 9.48 14.48
C GLY A 349 23.73 10.80 13.86
N ALA A 350 23.19 11.94 14.31
CA ALA A 350 23.89 13.21 14.13
C ALA A 350 24.80 13.48 15.35
#